data_5eefb90315361dc7efc7f41899d1457e
#
_entry.id   5eefb90315361dc7efc7f41899d1457e
#
_cell.length_a   1.000
_cell.length_b   1.000
_cell.length_c   1.000
_cell.angle_alpha   90.00
_cell.angle_beta   90.00
_cell.angle_gamma   90.00
#
_symmetry.space_group_name_H-M   'P 1'
#
loop_
_entity.id
_entity.type
_entity.pdbx_description
1 polymer ?
#
loop_
_entity_poly.entity_id
_entity_poly.type
_entity_poly.pdbx_seq_one_letter_code
_entity_poly.pdbx_strand_id
1 'polypeptide(L)'
;MNRLIKIICVLVACLGVFSSCARTEKERSKILKIYNWADYIDEDILDEFPVWYKEQTGEDIRIIYQVFDINEIMLTKVERGHEDFDLICPSEYIIERMLKKKLLLPVDRNFGKTPDYLNNISPYIQEQLNKLSQPGMKTTDYVVPYMWGTAGLLYNKKFVSKDEVMTWDCLWNPKYKNKILMKDSYRDAYGTAIIYAHARELADGTVTVEQLMNDN
;
A
#
# COMPACT_ATOMS: atom_id res chain seq x y z
N MET A 1 49.87 13.53 34.05
CA MET A 1 48.80 14.39 33.50
C MET A 1 48.13 13.85 32.23
N ASN A 2 48.80 13.11 31.35
CA ASN A 2 48.23 12.76 30.03
C ASN A 2 47.30 11.53 29.92
N ARG A 3 47.34 10.57 30.84
CA ARG A 3 46.45 9.40 30.76
C ARG A 3 45.01 9.69 31.30
N LEU A 4 44.93 10.41 32.38
CA LEU A 4 43.63 10.76 32.99
C LEU A 4 42.83 11.68 32.08
N ILE A 5 43.46 12.67 31.46
CA ILE A 5 42.83 13.59 30.51
C ILE A 5 42.31 12.81 29.27
N LYS A 6 43.07 11.86 28.75
CA LYS A 6 42.64 11.02 27.62
C LYS A 6 41.40 10.17 27.96
N ILE A 7 41.35 9.60 29.17
CA ILE A 7 40.21 8.81 29.64
C ILE A 7 38.97 9.71 29.82
N ILE A 8 39.12 10.90 30.37
CA ILE A 8 38.04 11.85 30.51
C ILE A 8 37.53 12.31 29.14
N CYS A 9 38.38 12.61 28.18
CA CYS A 9 37.99 12.98 26.83
C CYS A 9 37.22 11.86 26.10
N VAL A 10 37.66 10.60 26.26
CA VAL A 10 36.93 9.45 25.69
C VAL A 10 35.55 9.26 26.34
N LEU A 11 35.46 9.39 27.66
CA LEU A 11 34.18 9.30 28.38
C LEU A 11 33.20 10.41 27.96
N VAL A 12 33.68 11.65 27.83
CA VAL A 12 32.84 12.79 27.37
C VAL A 12 32.41 12.58 25.91
N ALA A 13 33.28 12.07 25.05
CA ALA A 13 32.95 11.75 23.66
C ALA A 13 31.89 10.64 23.58
N CYS A 14 32.03 9.58 24.38
CA CYS A 14 31.03 8.51 24.45
C CYS A 14 29.68 9.01 24.96
N LEU A 15 29.62 9.84 25.98
CA LEU A 15 28.38 10.46 26.49
C LEU A 15 27.69 11.33 25.44
N GLY A 16 28.47 12.06 24.63
CA GLY A 16 27.95 12.88 23.52
C GLY A 16 27.27 12.05 22.42
N VAL A 17 27.80 10.87 22.10
CA VAL A 17 27.23 9.97 21.08
C VAL A 17 25.89 9.40 21.53
N PHE A 18 25.77 8.96 22.79
CA PHE A 18 24.50 8.44 23.31
C PHE A 18 23.41 9.51 23.39
N SER A 19 23.75 10.75 23.73
CA SER A 19 22.78 11.86 23.76
C SER A 19 22.27 12.25 22.36
N SER A 20 23.10 12.11 21.34
CA SER A 20 22.74 12.38 19.93
C SER A 20 21.72 11.37 19.41
N CYS A 21 21.92 10.05 19.66
CA CYS A 21 20.99 9.03 19.25
C CYS A 21 19.58 9.20 19.87
N ALA A 22 19.51 9.42 21.18
CA ALA A 22 18.24 9.61 21.88
C ALA A 22 17.47 10.85 21.40
N ARG A 23 18.18 11.91 21.04
CA ARG A 23 17.56 13.12 20.48
C ARG A 23 16.99 12.88 19.09
N THR A 24 17.68 12.13 18.25
CA THR A 24 17.24 11.76 16.88
C THR A 24 15.99 10.88 16.94
N GLU A 25 15.94 9.93 17.84
CA GLU A 25 14.78 9.04 18.01
C GLU A 25 13.54 9.81 18.50
N LYS A 26 13.69 10.72 19.46
CA LYS A 26 12.61 11.59 19.92
C LYS A 26 12.08 12.55 18.84
N GLU A 27 12.95 13.03 17.97
CA GLU A 27 12.52 13.83 16.81
C GLU A 27 11.79 12.96 15.78
N ARG A 28 12.23 11.72 15.54
CA ARG A 28 11.58 10.79 14.59
C ARG A 28 10.18 10.37 15.05
N SER A 29 9.96 10.18 16.33
CA SER A 29 8.65 9.81 16.89
C SER A 29 7.55 10.87 16.68
N LYS A 30 7.93 12.11 16.34
CA LYS A 30 7.00 13.20 16.00
C LYS A 30 6.69 13.31 14.51
N ILE A 31 7.10 12.36 13.72
CA ILE A 31 6.92 12.36 12.28
C ILE A 31 6.12 11.13 11.89
N LEU A 32 5.02 11.35 11.13
CA LEU A 32 4.24 10.30 10.47
C LEU A 32 4.58 10.33 8.98
N LYS A 33 5.26 9.29 8.50
CA LYS A 33 5.61 9.13 7.08
C LYS A 33 4.60 8.24 6.39
N ILE A 34 3.88 8.81 5.43
CA ILE A 34 2.85 8.13 4.65
C ILE A 34 3.32 7.99 3.20
N TYR A 35 3.18 6.81 2.61
CA TYR A 35 3.48 6.53 1.21
C TYR A 35 2.25 5.93 0.54
N ASN A 36 1.58 6.72 -0.30
CA ASN A 36 0.27 6.42 -0.86
C ASN A 36 0.25 6.60 -2.38
N TRP A 37 -0.82 6.21 -3.03
CA TRP A 37 -1.10 6.54 -4.41
C TRP A 37 -1.33 8.05 -4.58
N ALA A 38 -0.96 8.58 -5.75
CA ALA A 38 -1.38 9.93 -6.13
C ALA A 38 -2.91 10.02 -6.16
N ASP A 39 -3.47 11.15 -5.74
CA ASP A 39 -4.92 11.46 -5.76
C ASP A 39 -5.82 10.50 -4.94
N TYR A 40 -5.25 9.81 -3.95
CA TYR A 40 -5.97 8.82 -3.13
C TYR A 40 -6.30 9.30 -1.71
N ILE A 41 -6.09 10.57 -1.41
CA ILE A 41 -6.41 11.17 -0.11
C ILE A 41 -7.03 12.55 -0.34
N ASP A 42 -7.92 12.95 0.55
CA ASP A 42 -8.31 14.33 0.68
C ASP A 42 -7.15 15.07 1.37
N GLU A 43 -6.55 16.03 0.66
CA GLU A 43 -5.37 16.74 1.15
C GLU A 43 -5.64 17.55 2.44
N ASP A 44 -6.89 17.98 2.65
CA ASP A 44 -7.28 18.69 3.87
C ASP A 44 -7.03 17.84 5.13
N ILE A 45 -7.15 16.51 5.01
CA ILE A 45 -6.87 15.57 6.12
C ILE A 45 -5.40 15.67 6.59
N LEU A 46 -4.48 15.99 5.69
CA LEU A 46 -3.05 16.10 6.05
C LEU A 46 -2.80 17.28 7.01
N ASP A 47 -3.61 18.33 6.92
CA ASP A 47 -3.55 19.50 7.81
C ASP A 47 -4.44 19.31 9.06
N GLU A 48 -5.58 18.64 8.92
CA GLU A 48 -6.52 18.39 10.02
C GLU A 48 -6.03 17.34 11.01
N PHE A 49 -5.39 16.27 10.53
CA PHE A 49 -4.96 15.15 11.38
C PHE A 49 -3.97 15.57 12.46
N PRO A 50 -2.93 16.40 12.23
CA PRO A 50 -2.05 16.88 13.28
C PRO A 50 -2.77 17.65 14.40
N VAL A 51 -3.79 18.44 14.05
CA VAL A 51 -4.61 19.18 15.01
C VAL A 51 -5.41 18.20 15.87
N TRP A 52 -6.14 17.29 15.21
CA TRP A 52 -6.90 16.25 15.91
C TRP A 52 -6.00 15.36 16.79
N TYR A 53 -4.83 14.96 16.29
CA TYR A 53 -3.90 14.13 17.05
C TYR A 53 -3.42 14.83 18.33
N LYS A 54 -3.11 16.12 18.24
CA LYS A 54 -2.73 16.92 19.39
C LYS A 54 -3.84 17.03 20.42
N GLU A 55 -5.09 17.20 19.99
CA GLU A 55 -6.26 17.23 20.87
C GLU A 55 -6.47 15.89 21.60
N GLN A 56 -6.20 14.76 20.94
CA GLN A 56 -6.40 13.43 21.52
C GLN A 56 -5.26 12.99 22.44
N THR A 57 -4.02 13.36 22.13
CA THR A 57 -2.81 12.84 22.79
C THR A 57 -2.03 13.89 23.58
N GLY A 58 -2.22 15.17 23.28
CA GLY A 58 -1.39 16.27 23.79
C GLY A 58 -0.05 16.41 23.08
N GLU A 59 0.26 15.58 22.08
CA GLU A 59 1.53 15.55 21.36
C GLU A 59 1.42 16.19 19.98
N ASP A 60 2.49 16.85 19.55
CA ASP A 60 2.60 17.36 18.18
C ASP A 60 3.12 16.27 17.24
N ILE A 61 2.50 16.16 16.06
CA ILE A 61 2.96 15.29 14.98
C ILE A 61 3.05 16.07 13.67
N ARG A 62 4.05 15.76 12.85
CA ARG A 62 4.21 16.29 11.50
C ARG A 62 4.09 15.17 10.47
N ILE A 63 3.27 15.38 9.44
CA ILE A 63 3.12 14.42 8.35
C ILE A 63 4.18 14.68 7.28
N ILE A 64 4.81 13.61 6.78
CA ILE A 64 5.56 13.59 5.53
C ILE A 64 4.79 12.67 4.59
N TYR A 65 4.11 13.28 3.61
CA TYR A 65 3.32 12.57 2.62
C TYR A 65 4.11 12.43 1.32
N GLN A 66 4.25 11.18 0.85
CA GLN A 66 4.90 10.85 -0.42
C GLN A 66 3.93 10.04 -1.27
N VAL A 67 4.05 10.16 -2.59
CA VAL A 67 3.20 9.44 -3.53
C VAL A 67 3.99 8.50 -4.43
N PHE A 68 3.30 7.48 -4.94
CA PHE A 68 3.80 6.58 -5.98
C PHE A 68 2.70 6.28 -7.00
N ASP A 69 3.11 5.86 -8.19
CA ASP A 69 2.22 5.51 -9.30
C ASP A 69 2.31 4.02 -9.65
N ILE A 70 3.40 3.35 -9.26
CA ILE A 70 3.67 1.96 -9.61
C ILE A 70 4.02 1.16 -8.35
N ASN A 71 3.26 0.11 -8.07
CA ASN A 71 3.42 -0.77 -6.91
C ASN A 71 4.82 -1.39 -6.81
N GLU A 72 5.41 -1.84 -7.91
CA GLU A 72 6.70 -2.52 -7.94
C GLU A 72 7.85 -1.56 -7.61
N ILE A 73 7.74 -0.30 -8.03
CA ILE A 73 8.70 0.76 -7.67
C ILE A 73 8.61 1.05 -6.19
N MET A 74 7.38 1.22 -5.68
CA MET A 74 7.13 1.41 -4.25
C MET A 74 7.73 0.27 -3.41
N LEU A 75 7.44 -0.99 -3.78
CA LEU A 75 7.96 -2.16 -3.07
C LEU A 75 9.49 -2.19 -3.08
N THR A 76 10.11 -1.91 -4.23
CA THR A 76 11.57 -1.85 -4.35
C THR A 76 12.17 -0.77 -3.44
N LYS A 77 11.52 0.38 -3.32
CA LYS A 77 11.96 1.46 -2.45
C LYS A 77 11.89 1.04 -0.97
N VAL A 78 10.81 0.38 -0.56
CA VAL A 78 10.67 -0.14 0.81
C VAL A 78 11.70 -1.23 1.11
N GLU A 79 11.93 -2.16 0.17
CA GLU A 79 12.85 -3.29 0.38
C GLU A 79 14.33 -2.91 0.38
N ARG A 80 14.71 -1.98 -0.48
CA ARG A 80 16.13 -1.65 -0.73
C ARG A 80 16.55 -0.27 -0.27
N GLY A 81 15.60 0.65 -0.16
CA GLY A 81 15.85 2.05 0.18
C GLY A 81 16.09 2.28 1.66
N HIS A 82 15.87 1.30 2.51
CA HIS A 82 15.93 1.44 3.99
C HIS A 82 15.13 2.65 4.50
N GLU A 83 14.05 2.99 3.78
CA GLU A 83 13.15 4.06 4.18
C GLU A 83 12.18 3.58 5.25
N ASP A 84 12.07 4.35 6.31
CA ASP A 84 11.25 4.07 7.49
C ASP A 84 9.85 4.69 7.35
N PHE A 85 9.04 4.16 6.44
CA PHE A 85 7.62 4.56 6.35
C PHE A 85 6.82 3.99 7.51
N ASP A 86 5.88 4.79 8.05
CA ASP A 86 4.95 4.36 9.09
C ASP A 86 3.69 3.76 8.48
N LEU A 87 3.20 4.34 7.38
CA LEU A 87 2.04 3.86 6.63
C LEU A 87 2.38 3.77 5.14
N ILE A 88 1.96 2.66 4.52
CA ILE A 88 2.02 2.47 3.07
C ILE A 88 0.68 1.93 2.58
N CYS A 89 0.25 2.36 1.38
CA CYS A 89 -1.04 1.98 0.81
C CYS A 89 -0.89 1.25 -0.55
N PRO A 90 -0.35 0.03 -0.59
CA PRO A 90 -0.21 -0.74 -1.82
C PRO A 90 -1.49 -1.49 -2.20
N SER A 91 -1.49 -2.05 -3.40
CA SER A 91 -2.51 -3.02 -3.81
C SER A 91 -2.34 -4.35 -3.07
N GLU A 92 -3.42 -5.14 -3.00
CA GLU A 92 -3.52 -6.38 -2.24
C GLU A 92 -2.42 -7.41 -2.56
N TYR A 93 -2.05 -7.58 -3.83
CA TYR A 93 -1.00 -8.54 -4.21
C TYR A 93 0.40 -8.15 -3.73
N ILE A 94 0.64 -6.86 -3.53
CA ILE A 94 1.86 -6.37 -2.90
C ILE A 94 1.83 -6.63 -1.40
N ILE A 95 0.67 -6.44 -0.76
CA ILE A 95 0.48 -6.79 0.66
C ILE A 95 0.85 -8.25 0.91
N GLU A 96 0.37 -9.17 0.05
CA GLU A 96 0.74 -10.58 0.14
C GLU A 96 2.25 -10.80 0.08
N ARG A 97 2.95 -10.14 -0.86
CA ARG A 97 4.42 -10.19 -0.97
C ARG A 97 5.10 -9.62 0.27
N MET A 98 4.60 -8.52 0.80
CA MET A 98 5.15 -7.89 2.00
C MET A 98 4.97 -8.75 3.25
N LEU A 99 3.85 -9.45 3.39
CA LEU A 99 3.62 -10.44 4.45
C LEU A 99 4.62 -11.59 4.35
N LYS A 100 4.79 -12.19 3.16
CA LYS A 100 5.77 -13.25 2.91
C LYS A 100 7.20 -12.83 3.27
N LYS A 101 7.53 -11.57 3.05
CA LYS A 101 8.86 -10.99 3.35
C LYS A 101 8.97 -10.40 4.75
N LYS A 102 7.91 -10.45 5.56
CA LYS A 102 7.86 -9.90 6.92
C LYS A 102 8.22 -8.41 6.99
N LEU A 103 7.75 -7.63 6.03
CA LEU A 103 7.99 -6.18 5.93
C LEU A 103 6.95 -5.34 6.65
N LEU A 104 5.89 -5.97 7.18
CA LEU A 104 4.79 -5.29 7.87
C LEU A 104 4.86 -5.56 9.37
N LEU A 105 4.54 -4.55 10.15
CA LEU A 105 4.33 -4.67 11.59
C LEU A 105 2.84 -4.89 11.88
N PRO A 106 2.51 -5.66 12.92
CA PRO A 106 1.12 -5.84 13.31
C PRO A 106 0.51 -4.52 13.79
N VAL A 107 -0.76 -4.32 13.46
CA VAL A 107 -1.54 -3.15 13.90
C VAL A 107 -1.96 -3.36 15.35
N ASP A 108 -1.74 -2.37 16.20
CA ASP A 108 -2.27 -2.38 17.56
C ASP A 108 -3.79 -2.14 17.53
N ARG A 109 -4.57 -3.17 17.88
CA ARG A 109 -6.03 -3.11 17.90
C ARG A 109 -6.60 -2.39 19.12
N ASN A 110 -5.76 -2.13 20.12
CA ASN A 110 -6.18 -1.46 21.35
C ASN A 110 -5.90 0.04 21.30
N PHE A 111 -5.56 0.56 20.12
CA PHE A 111 -5.26 1.97 19.94
C PHE A 111 -6.53 2.83 20.00
N GLY A 112 -6.51 3.84 20.87
CA GLY A 112 -7.50 4.91 20.93
C GLY A 112 -8.88 4.49 21.49
N LYS A 113 -9.88 5.34 21.24
CA LYS A 113 -11.26 5.16 21.73
C LYS A 113 -12.11 4.25 20.85
N THR A 114 -11.63 3.90 19.67
CA THR A 114 -12.30 3.02 18.72
C THR A 114 -11.40 1.81 18.43
N PRO A 115 -11.21 0.90 19.39
CA PRO A 115 -10.22 -0.17 19.30
C PRO A 115 -10.51 -1.20 18.21
N ASP A 116 -11.76 -1.34 17.77
CA ASP A 116 -12.14 -2.33 16.78
C ASP A 116 -12.52 -1.69 15.44
N TYR A 117 -11.50 -1.19 14.73
CA TYR A 117 -11.68 -0.64 13.37
C TYR A 117 -12.23 -1.67 12.38
N LEU A 118 -12.09 -2.98 12.65
CA LEU A 118 -12.61 -4.04 11.79
C LEU A 118 -14.15 -4.02 11.72
N ASN A 119 -14.83 -3.51 12.73
CA ASN A 119 -16.29 -3.36 12.70
C ASN A 119 -16.77 -2.33 11.65
N ASN A 120 -15.88 -1.44 11.21
CA ASN A 120 -16.17 -0.45 10.18
C ASN A 120 -15.86 -0.96 8.77
N ILE A 121 -15.37 -2.19 8.63
CA ILE A 121 -14.98 -2.77 7.36
C ILE A 121 -16.05 -3.75 6.88
N SER A 122 -16.43 -3.66 5.60
CA SER A 122 -17.35 -4.61 4.98
C SER A 122 -16.88 -6.06 5.20
N PRO A 123 -17.78 -6.98 5.61
CA PRO A 123 -17.46 -8.40 5.76
C PRO A 123 -16.88 -9.02 4.48
N TYR A 124 -17.35 -8.58 3.31
CA TYR A 124 -16.82 -9.00 2.02
C TYR A 124 -15.32 -8.65 1.88
N ILE A 125 -14.94 -7.43 2.23
CA ILE A 125 -13.52 -7.00 2.16
C ILE A 125 -12.66 -7.75 3.17
N GLN A 126 -13.19 -8.00 4.37
CA GLN A 126 -12.49 -8.83 5.37
C GLN A 126 -12.23 -10.25 4.85
N GLU A 127 -13.21 -10.85 4.17
CA GLU A 127 -13.06 -12.17 3.55
C GLU A 127 -11.98 -12.16 2.46
N GLN A 128 -11.96 -11.15 1.57
CA GLN A 128 -10.94 -11.04 0.54
C GLN A 128 -9.54 -10.88 1.14
N LEU A 129 -9.39 -10.06 2.18
CA LEU A 129 -8.11 -9.91 2.88
C LEU A 129 -7.65 -11.22 3.55
N ASN A 130 -8.57 -11.99 4.11
CA ASN A 130 -8.23 -13.25 4.74
C ASN A 130 -7.66 -14.28 3.75
N LYS A 131 -8.02 -14.21 2.45
CA LYS A 131 -7.46 -15.07 1.39
C LYS A 131 -5.96 -14.79 1.15
N LEU A 132 -5.47 -13.61 1.50
CA LEU A 132 -4.06 -13.22 1.37
C LEU A 132 -3.21 -13.67 2.57
N SER A 133 -3.82 -14.29 3.59
CA SER A 133 -3.13 -14.67 4.82
C SER A 133 -2.07 -15.73 4.56
N GLN A 134 -0.96 -15.62 5.29
CA GLN A 134 0.16 -16.57 5.24
C GLN A 134 0.12 -17.49 6.45
N PRO A 135 0.80 -18.64 6.45
CA PRO A 135 0.88 -19.51 7.62
C PRO A 135 1.34 -18.76 8.86
N GLY A 136 0.49 -18.69 9.89
CA GLY A 136 0.76 -17.98 11.13
C GLY A 136 0.66 -16.44 11.08
N MET A 137 0.25 -15.87 9.93
CA MET A 137 0.09 -14.41 9.75
C MET A 137 -1.26 -14.11 9.12
N LYS A 138 -2.22 -13.67 9.92
CA LYS A 138 -3.52 -13.25 9.42
C LYS A 138 -3.41 -11.83 8.86
N THR A 139 -3.82 -11.60 7.62
CA THR A 139 -3.67 -10.30 6.94
C THR A 139 -4.31 -9.16 7.72
N THR A 140 -5.50 -9.37 8.27
CA THR A 140 -6.21 -8.37 9.07
C THR A 140 -5.50 -7.97 10.37
N ASP A 141 -4.44 -8.67 10.78
CA ASP A 141 -3.60 -8.25 11.92
C ASP A 141 -2.53 -7.21 11.53
N TYR A 142 -2.29 -7.03 10.23
CA TYR A 142 -1.24 -6.16 9.69
C TYR A 142 -1.76 -5.05 8.80
N VAL A 143 -3.03 -5.15 8.34
CA VAL A 143 -3.57 -4.31 7.28
C VAL A 143 -4.94 -3.78 7.65
N VAL A 144 -5.15 -2.49 7.39
CA VAL A 144 -6.45 -1.83 7.43
C VAL A 144 -6.86 -1.52 5.99
N PRO A 145 -7.99 -2.04 5.48
CA PRO A 145 -8.47 -1.69 4.15
C PRO A 145 -8.79 -0.20 4.07
N TYR A 146 -8.30 0.43 3.02
CA TYR A 146 -8.48 1.86 2.79
C TYR A 146 -9.48 2.13 1.67
N MET A 147 -9.18 1.63 0.46
CA MET A 147 -10.04 1.75 -0.70
C MET A 147 -10.12 0.45 -1.47
N TRP A 148 -11.22 0.24 -2.16
CA TRP A 148 -11.37 -0.82 -3.14
C TRP A 148 -12.20 -0.32 -4.32
N GLY A 149 -12.05 -0.95 -5.47
CA GLY A 149 -12.77 -0.60 -6.67
C GLY A 149 -12.73 -1.71 -7.71
N THR A 150 -13.43 -1.50 -8.80
CA THR A 150 -13.45 -2.39 -9.95
C THR A 150 -12.84 -1.69 -11.15
N ALA A 151 -12.13 -2.46 -11.99
CA ALA A 151 -11.74 -1.99 -13.30
C ALA A 151 -12.94 -1.99 -14.25
N GLY A 152 -13.00 -1.02 -15.15
CA GLY A 152 -14.08 -0.89 -16.09
C GLY A 152 -13.64 -0.19 -17.38
N LEU A 153 -14.52 -0.22 -18.39
CA LEU A 153 -14.31 0.44 -19.67
C LEU A 153 -14.94 1.84 -19.63
N LEU A 154 -14.09 2.86 -19.77
CA LEU A 154 -14.53 4.23 -20.00
C LEU A 154 -14.47 4.52 -21.50
N TYR A 155 -15.57 5.00 -22.09
CA TYR A 155 -15.63 5.26 -23.52
C TYR A 155 -16.28 6.60 -23.85
N ASN A 156 -15.88 7.17 -24.96
CA ASN A 156 -16.42 8.43 -25.47
C ASN A 156 -17.69 8.16 -26.29
N LYS A 157 -18.85 8.49 -25.75
CA LYS A 157 -20.17 8.28 -26.35
C LYS A 157 -20.37 8.99 -27.71
N LYS A 158 -19.52 9.97 -28.07
CA LYS A 158 -19.57 10.64 -29.39
C LYS A 158 -19.03 9.75 -30.51
N PHE A 159 -18.19 8.77 -30.21
CA PHE A 159 -17.51 7.94 -31.20
C PHE A 159 -17.77 6.46 -31.07
N VAL A 160 -18.28 6.03 -29.92
CA VAL A 160 -18.48 4.61 -29.58
C VAL A 160 -19.88 4.44 -28.98
N SER A 161 -20.65 3.51 -29.50
CA SER A 161 -21.95 3.17 -28.94
C SER A 161 -21.80 2.24 -27.73
N LYS A 162 -22.84 2.19 -26.88
CA LYS A 162 -22.86 1.30 -25.74
C LYS A 162 -22.72 -0.18 -26.12
N ASP A 163 -23.37 -0.58 -27.21
CA ASP A 163 -23.41 -1.98 -27.65
C ASP A 163 -22.03 -2.49 -28.10
N GLU A 164 -21.15 -1.59 -28.55
CA GLU A 164 -19.79 -1.92 -28.99
C GLU A 164 -18.83 -2.19 -27.81
N VAL A 165 -19.19 -1.81 -26.59
CA VAL A 165 -18.35 -1.92 -25.38
C VAL A 165 -19.05 -2.69 -24.26
N MET A 166 -20.00 -3.52 -24.60
CA MET A 166 -20.71 -4.38 -23.63
C MET A 166 -19.83 -5.44 -23.01
N THR A 167 -18.78 -5.84 -23.71
CA THR A 167 -17.78 -6.82 -23.26
C THR A 167 -16.38 -6.29 -23.42
N TRP A 168 -15.43 -6.87 -22.73
CA TRP A 168 -14.01 -6.53 -22.83
C TRP A 168 -13.40 -6.87 -24.20
N ASP A 169 -14.08 -7.65 -25.05
CA ASP A 169 -13.64 -7.99 -26.43
C ASP A 169 -13.38 -6.76 -27.28
N CYS A 170 -14.03 -5.64 -26.97
CA CYS A 170 -13.79 -4.36 -27.67
C CYS A 170 -12.32 -3.93 -27.65
N LEU A 171 -11.54 -4.31 -26.64
CA LEU A 171 -10.11 -3.98 -26.55
C LEU A 171 -9.28 -4.63 -27.66
N TRP A 172 -9.74 -5.75 -28.23
CA TRP A 172 -9.08 -6.46 -29.33
C TRP A 172 -9.71 -6.16 -30.69
N ASN A 173 -10.73 -5.29 -30.75
CA ASN A 173 -11.36 -4.91 -32.00
C ASN A 173 -10.42 -4.00 -32.81
N PRO A 174 -10.04 -4.37 -34.08
CA PRO A 174 -9.18 -3.55 -34.92
C PRO A 174 -9.68 -2.12 -35.16
N LYS A 175 -10.99 -1.87 -35.05
CA LYS A 175 -11.60 -0.55 -35.13
C LYS A 175 -10.96 0.45 -34.15
N TYR A 176 -10.54 -0.04 -32.97
CA TYR A 176 -9.99 0.78 -31.90
C TYR A 176 -8.47 0.78 -31.83
N LYS A 177 -7.79 0.22 -32.84
CA LYS A 177 -6.33 0.25 -32.91
C LYS A 177 -5.80 1.69 -32.77
N ASN A 178 -4.86 1.89 -31.85
CA ASN A 178 -4.27 3.19 -31.53
C ASN A 178 -5.27 4.22 -30.93
N LYS A 179 -6.41 3.75 -30.38
CA LYS A 179 -7.43 4.62 -29.77
C LYS A 179 -7.77 4.18 -28.33
N ILE A 180 -7.03 3.22 -27.80
CA ILE A 180 -7.21 2.68 -26.46
C ILE A 180 -6.14 3.27 -25.57
N LEU A 181 -6.55 3.76 -24.40
CA LEU A 181 -5.68 4.09 -23.29
C LEU A 181 -5.81 2.96 -22.25
N MET A 182 -4.68 2.43 -21.82
CA MET A 182 -4.60 1.40 -20.79
C MET A 182 -3.90 1.99 -19.59
N LYS A 183 -4.37 1.63 -18.39
CA LYS A 183 -3.68 1.97 -17.14
C LYS A 183 -2.26 1.42 -17.17
N ASP A 184 -1.29 2.20 -16.74
CA ASP A 184 0.12 1.76 -16.58
C ASP A 184 0.26 0.89 -15.34
N SER A 185 -0.24 -0.32 -15.45
CA SER A 185 -0.24 -1.35 -14.41
C SER A 185 -0.07 -2.70 -15.06
N TYR A 186 1.04 -3.34 -14.80
CA TYR A 186 1.30 -4.71 -15.29
C TYR A 186 0.16 -5.65 -14.93
N ARG A 187 -0.28 -5.62 -13.69
CA ARG A 187 -1.32 -6.51 -13.18
C ARG A 187 -2.65 -6.33 -13.91
N ASP A 188 -3.09 -5.08 -14.08
CA ASP A 188 -4.36 -4.78 -14.75
C ASP A 188 -4.28 -5.11 -16.25
N ALA A 189 -3.19 -4.72 -16.92
CA ALA A 189 -3.03 -4.93 -18.36
C ALA A 189 -2.85 -6.41 -18.72
N TYR A 190 -1.90 -7.10 -18.10
CA TYR A 190 -1.66 -8.51 -18.36
C TYR A 190 -2.79 -9.39 -17.83
N GLY A 191 -3.35 -9.09 -16.66
CA GLY A 191 -4.49 -9.81 -16.12
C GLY A 191 -5.69 -9.79 -17.07
N THR A 192 -6.00 -8.62 -17.64
CA THR A 192 -7.05 -8.49 -18.65
C THR A 192 -6.74 -9.34 -19.91
N ALA A 193 -5.49 -9.32 -20.38
CA ALA A 193 -5.08 -10.10 -21.55
C ALA A 193 -5.13 -11.62 -21.29
N ILE A 194 -4.69 -12.08 -20.12
CA ILE A 194 -4.74 -13.48 -19.72
C ILE A 194 -6.19 -13.97 -19.64
N ILE A 195 -7.06 -13.22 -18.98
CA ILE A 195 -8.50 -13.55 -18.88
C ILE A 195 -9.12 -13.64 -20.29
N TYR A 196 -8.78 -12.72 -21.19
CA TYR A 196 -9.26 -12.75 -22.55
C TYR A 196 -8.74 -13.98 -23.33
N ALA A 197 -7.45 -14.28 -23.22
CA ALA A 197 -6.84 -15.44 -23.89
C ALA A 197 -7.45 -16.77 -23.44
N HIS A 198 -7.85 -16.88 -22.17
CA HIS A 198 -8.44 -18.08 -21.57
C HIS A 198 -9.95 -17.98 -21.36
N ALA A 199 -10.63 -17.06 -22.06
CA ALA A 199 -12.06 -16.79 -21.83
C ALA A 199 -12.95 -18.02 -22.01
N ARG A 200 -12.64 -18.91 -22.96
CA ARG A 200 -13.38 -20.16 -23.19
C ARG A 200 -13.16 -21.16 -22.07
N GLU A 201 -11.91 -21.38 -21.68
CA GLU A 201 -11.51 -22.32 -20.63
C GLU A 201 -12.03 -21.89 -19.26
N LEU A 202 -12.10 -20.60 -19.02
CA LEU A 202 -12.73 -20.02 -17.82
C LEU A 202 -14.26 -20.22 -17.85
N ALA A 203 -14.90 -20.06 -19.01
CA ALA A 203 -16.35 -20.18 -19.15
C ALA A 203 -16.83 -21.65 -19.04
N ASP A 204 -16.07 -22.61 -19.52
CA ASP A 204 -16.39 -24.04 -19.43
C ASP A 204 -15.84 -24.73 -18.17
N GLY A 205 -15.08 -23.98 -17.34
CA GLY A 205 -14.53 -24.47 -16.08
C GLY A 205 -13.30 -25.36 -16.21
N THR A 206 -12.71 -25.46 -17.40
CA THR A 206 -11.48 -26.25 -17.64
C THR A 206 -10.28 -25.61 -16.91
N VAL A 207 -10.28 -24.29 -16.75
CA VAL A 207 -9.26 -23.52 -16.03
C VAL A 207 -9.94 -22.59 -15.04
N THR A 208 -9.34 -22.41 -13.88
CA THR A 208 -9.81 -21.44 -12.87
C THR A 208 -8.91 -20.19 -12.84
N VAL A 209 -9.45 -19.07 -12.36
CA VAL A 209 -8.67 -17.84 -12.16
C VAL A 209 -7.47 -18.12 -11.24
N GLU A 210 -7.65 -18.94 -10.20
CA GLU A 210 -6.59 -19.29 -9.25
C GLU A 210 -5.43 -20.04 -9.93
N GLN A 211 -5.73 -20.97 -10.86
CA GLN A 211 -4.72 -21.64 -11.66
C GLN A 211 -3.94 -20.65 -12.52
N LEU A 212 -4.62 -19.74 -13.24
CA LEU A 212 -3.98 -18.72 -14.06
C LEU A 212 -3.11 -17.73 -13.24
N MET A 213 -3.46 -17.50 -11.98
CA MET A 213 -2.66 -16.65 -11.11
C MET A 213 -1.39 -17.32 -10.58
N ASN A 214 -1.35 -18.65 -10.54
CA ASN A 214 -0.24 -19.44 -9.99
C ASN A 214 0.69 -20.02 -11.07
N ASP A 215 0.31 -19.96 -12.33
CA ASP A 215 1.10 -20.43 -13.48
C ASP A 215 2.18 -19.38 -13.89
N ASN A 216 3.13 -19.09 -12.94
CA ASN A 216 4.32 -18.28 -13.22
C ASN A 216 5.59 -19.03 -12.86
#